data_d4a6aec1e1857676640e5ea3bd96136f
#
_entry.id   d4a6aec1e1857676640e5ea3bd96136f
#
_cell.length_a   1.000
_cell.length_b   1.000
_cell.length_c   1.000
_cell.angle_alpha   90.00
_cell.angle_beta   90.00
_cell.angle_gamma   90.00
#
_symmetry.space_group_name_H-M   'P 1'
#
loop_
_entity.id
_entity.type
_entity.pdbx_description
1 polymer ?
#
loop_
_entity_poly.entity_id
_entity_poly.type
_entity_poly.pdbx_seq_one_letter_code
_entity_poly.pdbx_strand_id
1 'polypeptide(L)'
;MIIRKLRFKNNFVNKINYKLKVMKHIITSIVLLFFTFSVSAQSKEEKKAQNRTDEIVKVLSLDKEETVKVYEALLAKEKKITVLKEKHKDNNETFKAEMKVLNKATNRVMKDFLGGESMQKIHAHFRAKRENSKK
;
A
#
# COMPACT_ATOMS: atom_id res chain seq x y z
N MET A 1 47.67 17.49 27.08
CA MET A 1 47.18 17.00 25.76
C MET A 1 45.96 16.06 25.83
N ILE A 2 45.71 15.42 26.95
CA ILE A 2 44.62 14.44 27.16
C ILE A 2 43.22 15.09 27.29
N ILE A 3 43.14 16.26 27.94
CA ILE A 3 41.84 16.93 28.26
C ILE A 3 41.12 17.45 27.00
N ARG A 4 41.85 17.90 25.95
CA ARG A 4 41.25 18.33 24.68
C ARG A 4 40.53 17.20 23.90
N LYS A 5 41.08 15.98 23.96
CA LYS A 5 40.52 14.79 23.27
C LYS A 5 39.19 14.33 23.87
N LEU A 6 39.04 14.43 25.18
CA LEU A 6 37.80 14.06 25.90
C LEU A 6 36.64 15.04 25.63
N ARG A 7 36.93 16.33 25.52
CA ARG A 7 35.93 17.37 25.25
C ARG A 7 35.35 17.24 23.82
N PHE A 8 36.19 16.88 22.85
CA PHE A 8 35.73 16.62 21.46
C PHE A 8 34.83 15.38 21.35
N LYS A 9 35.15 14.31 22.09
CA LYS A 9 34.38 13.08 22.08
C LYS A 9 32.96 13.27 22.66
N ASN A 10 32.83 14.02 23.75
CA ASN A 10 31.54 14.30 24.37
C ASN A 10 30.62 15.19 23.50
N ASN A 11 31.19 16.18 22.80
CA ASN A 11 30.43 17.03 21.89
C ASN A 11 29.89 16.26 20.67
N PHE A 12 30.66 15.28 20.18
CA PHE A 12 30.26 14.48 19.04
C PHE A 12 29.14 13.50 19.41
N VAL A 13 29.23 12.82 20.56
CA VAL A 13 28.22 11.91 21.07
C VAL A 13 26.89 12.64 21.37
N ASN A 14 26.96 13.83 21.98
CA ASN A 14 25.78 14.65 22.25
C ASN A 14 25.10 15.12 20.95
N LYS A 15 25.85 15.46 19.92
CA LYS A 15 25.31 15.87 18.61
C LYS A 15 24.62 14.70 17.87
N ILE A 16 25.14 13.48 18.01
CA ILE A 16 24.53 12.28 17.45
C ILE A 16 23.22 11.95 18.18
N ASN A 17 23.23 11.98 19.51
CA ASN A 17 22.04 11.71 20.32
C ASN A 17 20.92 12.73 20.09
N TYR A 18 21.27 14.02 19.89
CA TYR A 18 20.30 15.06 19.54
C TYR A 18 19.67 14.80 18.17
N LYS A 19 20.46 14.44 17.14
CA LYS A 19 19.92 14.10 15.81
C LYS A 19 18.99 12.88 15.86
N LEU A 20 19.36 11.83 16.59
CA LEU A 20 18.53 10.64 16.76
C LEU A 20 17.20 10.94 17.49
N LYS A 21 17.27 11.81 18.51
CA LYS A 21 16.07 12.23 19.25
C LYS A 21 15.13 13.07 18.38
N VAL A 22 15.66 14.01 17.60
CA VAL A 22 14.87 14.81 16.64
C VAL A 22 14.26 13.96 15.53
N MET A 23 15.01 13.01 14.98
CA MET A 23 14.47 12.08 13.96
C MET A 23 13.32 11.22 14.49
N LYS A 24 13.40 10.72 15.73
CA LYS A 24 12.30 9.96 16.34
C LYS A 24 11.03 10.80 16.44
N HIS A 25 11.11 12.05 16.83
CA HIS A 25 9.94 12.95 16.92
C HIS A 25 9.37 13.31 15.53
N ILE A 26 10.23 13.47 14.52
CA ILE A 26 9.79 13.73 13.14
C ILE A 26 9.05 12.51 12.58
N ILE A 27 9.57 11.30 12.78
CA ILE A 27 8.92 10.06 12.35
C ILE A 27 7.58 9.86 13.08
N THR A 28 7.54 10.11 14.38
CA THR A 28 6.29 10.00 15.15
C THR A 28 5.25 11.04 14.71
N SER A 29 5.68 12.26 14.39
CA SER A 29 4.78 13.32 13.89
C SER A 29 4.26 13.01 12.50
N ILE A 30 5.05 12.40 11.62
CA ILE A 30 4.62 11.98 10.29
C ILE A 30 3.58 10.85 10.39
N VAL A 31 3.80 9.88 11.28
CA VAL A 31 2.83 8.79 11.50
C VAL A 31 1.51 9.33 12.07
N LEU A 32 1.54 10.30 12.99
CA LEU A 32 0.33 10.95 13.51
C LEU A 32 -0.42 11.77 12.46
N LEU A 33 0.28 12.43 11.54
CA LEU A 33 -0.32 13.17 10.42
C LEU A 33 -1.09 12.26 9.46
N PHE A 34 -0.66 11.01 9.26
CA PHE A 34 -1.39 10.04 8.44
C PHE A 34 -2.71 9.59 9.09
N PHE A 35 -2.83 9.64 10.42
CA PHE A 35 -4.07 9.28 11.11
C PHE A 35 -5.12 10.39 11.14
N THR A 36 -4.76 11.65 10.96
CA THR A 36 -5.71 12.77 11.01
C THR A 36 -6.43 13.05 9.70
N PHE A 37 -6.06 12.42 8.60
CA PHE A 37 -6.77 12.52 7.31
C PHE A 37 -7.98 11.59 7.16
N SER A 38 -8.38 10.87 8.22
CA SER A 38 -9.43 9.85 8.16
C SER A 38 -10.87 10.39 8.32
N VAL A 39 -11.13 11.69 8.20
CA VAL A 39 -12.48 12.27 8.31
C VAL A 39 -12.95 12.96 7.02
N SER A 40 -12.20 12.87 5.94
CA SER A 40 -12.73 13.18 4.61
C SER A 40 -13.50 11.97 4.09
N ALA A 41 -14.71 12.18 3.58
CA ALA A 41 -15.50 11.13 2.95
C ALA A 41 -14.61 10.29 2.01
N GLN A 42 -14.37 9.03 2.38
CA GLN A 42 -13.53 8.13 1.60
C GLN A 42 -13.99 8.14 0.15
N SER A 43 -13.07 8.34 -0.77
CA SER A 43 -13.39 8.29 -2.19
C SER A 43 -13.93 6.90 -2.56
N LYS A 44 -14.69 6.81 -3.63
CA LYS A 44 -15.23 5.53 -4.12
C LYS A 44 -14.11 4.52 -4.40
N GLU A 45 -12.96 5.00 -4.84
CA GLU A 45 -11.76 4.23 -5.10
C GLU A 45 -11.14 3.69 -3.81
N GLU A 46 -11.03 4.52 -2.78
CA GLU A 46 -10.51 4.13 -1.46
C GLU A 46 -11.39 3.07 -0.82
N LYS A 47 -12.70 3.24 -0.84
CA LYS A 47 -13.64 2.26 -0.29
C LYS A 47 -13.55 0.91 -1.01
N LYS A 48 -13.37 0.89 -2.33
CA LYS A 48 -13.19 -0.35 -3.10
C LYS A 48 -11.84 -1.01 -2.79
N ALA A 49 -10.77 -0.22 -2.71
CA ALA A 49 -9.45 -0.72 -2.36
C ALA A 49 -9.46 -1.32 -0.95
N GLN A 50 -10.07 -0.64 0.02
CA GLN A 50 -10.19 -1.11 1.40
C GLN A 50 -10.95 -2.44 1.48
N ASN A 51 -12.16 -2.51 0.92
CA ASN A 51 -12.96 -3.74 0.96
C ASN A 51 -12.21 -4.93 0.37
N ARG A 52 -11.46 -4.71 -0.72
CA ARG A 52 -10.69 -5.77 -1.36
C ARG A 52 -9.45 -6.16 -0.57
N THR A 53 -8.81 -5.20 0.08
CA THR A 53 -7.71 -5.44 1.02
C THR A 53 -8.19 -6.27 2.19
N ASP A 54 -9.32 -5.93 2.82
CA ASP A 54 -9.88 -6.66 3.96
C ASP A 54 -10.20 -8.12 3.59
N GLU A 55 -10.69 -8.38 2.37
CA GLU A 55 -10.91 -9.75 1.90
C GLU A 55 -9.57 -10.51 1.77
N ILE A 56 -8.54 -9.88 1.21
CA ILE A 56 -7.22 -10.52 1.04
C ILE A 56 -6.55 -10.78 2.39
N VAL A 57 -6.66 -9.83 3.32
CA VAL A 57 -6.16 -10.00 4.70
C VAL A 57 -6.79 -11.22 5.36
N LYS A 58 -8.10 -11.42 5.23
CA LYS A 58 -8.81 -12.58 5.78
C LYS A 58 -8.35 -13.89 5.15
N VAL A 59 -8.03 -13.90 3.86
CA VAL A 59 -7.60 -15.12 3.13
C VAL A 59 -6.17 -15.52 3.47
N LEU A 60 -5.29 -14.53 3.66
CA LEU A 60 -3.84 -14.76 3.84
C LEU A 60 -3.33 -14.52 5.24
N SER A 61 -4.15 -13.95 6.14
CA SER A 61 -3.73 -13.52 7.49
C SER A 61 -2.49 -12.60 7.45
N LEU A 62 -2.54 -11.58 6.59
CA LEU A 62 -1.44 -10.66 6.37
C LEU A 62 -1.08 -9.86 7.62
N ASP A 63 0.19 -9.54 7.77
CA ASP A 63 0.66 -8.59 8.76
C ASP A 63 0.31 -7.13 8.39
N LYS A 64 0.66 -6.19 9.26
CA LYS A 64 0.35 -4.77 9.05
C LYS A 64 1.09 -4.18 7.85
N GLU A 65 2.35 -4.55 7.65
CA GLU A 65 3.17 -4.02 6.56
C GLU A 65 2.67 -4.53 5.20
N GLU A 66 2.42 -5.83 5.10
CA GLU A 66 1.83 -6.45 3.91
C GLU A 66 0.44 -5.89 3.60
N THR A 67 -0.39 -5.66 4.62
CA THR A 67 -1.72 -5.06 4.49
C THR A 67 -1.64 -3.68 3.86
N VAL A 68 -0.71 -2.83 4.31
CA VAL A 68 -0.51 -1.48 3.74
C VAL A 68 -0.08 -1.58 2.28
N LYS A 69 0.88 -2.43 1.95
CA LYS A 69 1.36 -2.63 0.56
C LYS A 69 0.24 -3.13 -0.37
N VAL A 70 -0.59 -4.05 0.10
CA VAL A 70 -1.77 -4.53 -0.65
C VAL A 70 -2.76 -3.39 -0.89
N TYR A 71 -3.08 -2.61 0.15
CA TYR A 71 -3.98 -1.48 0.03
C TYR A 71 -3.48 -0.44 -0.99
N GLU A 72 -2.21 -0.05 -0.90
CA GLU A 72 -1.60 0.91 -1.82
C GLU A 72 -1.63 0.43 -3.27
N ALA A 73 -1.30 -0.84 -3.52
CA ALA A 73 -1.34 -1.43 -4.85
C ALA A 73 -2.77 -1.45 -5.43
N LEU A 74 -3.76 -1.78 -4.59
CA LEU A 74 -5.17 -1.80 -5.00
C LEU A 74 -5.72 -0.39 -5.19
N LEU A 75 -5.37 0.57 -4.33
CA LEU A 75 -5.78 1.97 -4.48
C LEU A 75 -5.22 2.59 -5.76
N ALA A 76 -3.94 2.37 -6.05
CA ALA A 76 -3.33 2.82 -7.30
C ALA A 76 -4.05 2.21 -8.52
N LYS A 77 -4.45 0.94 -8.44
CA LYS A 77 -5.25 0.29 -9.47
C LYS A 77 -6.62 0.94 -9.64
N GLU A 78 -7.38 1.14 -8.56
CA GLU A 78 -8.73 1.73 -8.64
C GLU A 78 -8.70 3.15 -9.21
N LYS A 79 -7.73 3.98 -8.81
CA LYS A 79 -7.51 5.30 -9.41
C LYS A 79 -7.26 5.23 -10.92
N LYS A 80 -6.41 4.29 -11.37
CA LYS A 80 -6.17 4.08 -12.82
C LYS A 80 -7.43 3.59 -13.54
N ILE A 81 -8.24 2.74 -12.93
CA ILE A 81 -9.52 2.29 -13.53
C ILE A 81 -10.44 3.47 -13.78
N THR A 82 -10.55 4.42 -12.85
CA THR A 82 -11.38 5.63 -13.04
C THR A 82 -10.89 6.44 -14.23
N VAL A 83 -9.59 6.68 -14.34
CA VAL A 83 -8.99 7.38 -15.49
C VAL A 83 -9.25 6.64 -16.81
N LEU A 84 -9.06 5.30 -16.82
CA LEU A 84 -9.31 4.51 -18.04
C LEU A 84 -10.76 4.53 -18.47
N LYS A 85 -11.71 4.53 -17.53
CA LYS A 85 -13.14 4.65 -17.83
C LYS A 85 -13.49 5.97 -18.47
N GLU A 86 -12.91 7.07 -18.00
CA GLU A 86 -13.12 8.39 -18.58
C GLU A 86 -12.50 8.49 -19.98
N LYS A 87 -11.27 7.97 -20.13
CA LYS A 87 -10.53 8.01 -21.40
C LYS A 87 -11.20 7.18 -22.51
N HIS A 88 -11.84 6.07 -22.16
CA HIS A 88 -12.39 5.10 -23.13
C HIS A 88 -13.90 4.92 -22.98
N LYS A 89 -14.65 6.01 -22.70
CA LYS A 89 -16.11 5.98 -22.56
C LYS A 89 -16.81 5.32 -23.76
N ASP A 90 -16.32 5.57 -24.95
CA ASP A 90 -16.90 5.15 -26.22
C ASP A 90 -16.17 3.96 -26.86
N ASN A 91 -15.10 3.45 -26.25
CA ASN A 91 -14.30 2.35 -26.81
C ASN A 91 -14.08 1.22 -25.77
N ASN A 92 -15.07 0.32 -25.71
CA ASN A 92 -15.06 -0.80 -24.76
C ASN A 92 -13.95 -1.81 -25.03
N GLU A 93 -13.51 -1.99 -26.28
CA GLU A 93 -12.44 -2.94 -26.61
C GLU A 93 -11.09 -2.44 -26.10
N THR A 94 -10.75 -1.18 -26.37
CA THR A 94 -9.53 -0.57 -25.84
C THR A 94 -9.55 -0.55 -24.32
N PHE A 95 -10.68 -0.20 -23.71
CA PHE A 95 -10.83 -0.27 -22.25
C PHE A 95 -10.51 -1.67 -21.70
N LYS A 96 -11.07 -2.74 -22.29
CA LYS A 96 -10.81 -4.12 -21.87
C LYS A 96 -9.34 -4.50 -22.03
N ALA A 97 -8.71 -4.10 -23.13
CA ALA A 97 -7.29 -4.36 -23.36
C ALA A 97 -6.39 -3.68 -22.32
N GLU A 98 -6.61 -2.39 -22.06
CA GLU A 98 -5.84 -1.66 -21.04
C GLU A 98 -6.11 -2.18 -19.62
N MET A 99 -7.34 -2.58 -19.31
CA MET A 99 -7.69 -3.24 -18.05
C MET A 99 -6.95 -4.57 -17.84
N LYS A 100 -6.77 -5.35 -18.91
CA LYS A 100 -5.98 -6.60 -18.83
C LYS A 100 -4.52 -6.32 -18.51
N VAL A 101 -3.93 -5.29 -19.12
CA VAL A 101 -2.56 -4.84 -18.83
C VAL A 101 -2.43 -4.35 -17.38
N LEU A 102 -3.36 -3.51 -16.93
CA LEU A 102 -3.38 -3.00 -15.57
C LEU A 102 -3.51 -4.12 -14.53
N ASN A 103 -4.38 -5.10 -14.77
CA ASN A 103 -4.53 -6.26 -13.90
C ASN A 103 -3.25 -7.10 -13.82
N LYS A 104 -2.56 -7.33 -14.96
CA LYS A 104 -1.28 -8.04 -14.97
C LYS A 104 -0.21 -7.28 -14.19
N ALA A 105 -0.11 -5.98 -14.39
CA ALA A 105 0.86 -5.13 -13.68
C ALA A 105 0.62 -5.15 -12.17
N THR A 106 -0.63 -4.98 -11.73
CA THR A 106 -0.99 -5.04 -10.30
C THR A 106 -0.68 -6.40 -9.70
N ASN A 107 -1.04 -7.49 -10.39
CA ASN A 107 -0.76 -8.85 -9.92
C ASN A 107 0.75 -9.11 -9.82
N ARG A 108 1.56 -8.55 -10.73
CA ARG A 108 3.02 -8.67 -10.67
C ARG A 108 3.57 -7.97 -9.43
N VAL A 109 3.17 -6.72 -9.20
CA VAL A 109 3.56 -5.96 -8.00
C VAL A 109 3.18 -6.72 -6.72
N MET A 110 1.95 -7.24 -6.63
CA MET A 110 1.52 -8.01 -5.46
C MET A 110 2.30 -9.32 -5.31
N LYS A 111 2.62 -10.00 -6.41
CA LYS A 111 3.40 -11.23 -6.41
C LYS A 111 4.82 -11.01 -5.89
N ASP A 112 5.43 -9.86 -6.20
CA ASP A 112 6.81 -9.54 -5.82
C ASP A 112 6.99 -9.46 -4.29
N PHE A 113 5.95 -9.08 -3.52
CA PHE A 113 6.04 -9.02 -2.06
C PHE A 113 5.21 -10.09 -1.32
N LEU A 114 4.12 -10.63 -1.90
CA LEU A 114 3.33 -11.70 -1.27
C LEU A 114 3.79 -13.11 -1.67
N GLY A 115 4.50 -13.22 -2.79
CA GLY A 115 4.90 -14.50 -3.36
C GLY A 115 3.82 -15.19 -4.22
N GLY A 116 4.25 -16.22 -4.95
CA GLY A 116 3.40 -16.91 -5.92
C GLY A 116 2.27 -17.73 -5.29
N GLU A 117 2.52 -18.38 -4.17
CA GLU A 117 1.54 -19.20 -3.46
C GLU A 117 0.39 -18.35 -2.92
N SER A 118 0.70 -17.22 -2.29
CA SER A 118 -0.30 -16.26 -1.80
C SER A 118 -1.18 -15.74 -2.94
N MET A 119 -0.59 -15.45 -4.10
CA MET A 119 -1.33 -15.02 -5.28
C MET A 119 -2.28 -16.12 -5.79
N GLN A 120 -1.89 -17.38 -5.74
CA GLN A 120 -2.78 -18.50 -6.11
C GLN A 120 -3.99 -18.58 -5.16
N LYS A 121 -3.78 -18.46 -3.85
CA LYS A 121 -4.86 -18.44 -2.85
C LYS A 121 -5.83 -17.27 -3.09
N ILE A 122 -5.31 -16.08 -3.37
CA ILE A 122 -6.13 -14.90 -3.73
C ILE A 122 -6.98 -15.19 -4.98
N HIS A 123 -6.36 -15.71 -6.05
CA HIS A 123 -7.06 -16.00 -7.29
C HIS A 123 -8.14 -17.07 -7.12
N ALA A 124 -7.85 -18.13 -6.36
CA ALA A 124 -8.81 -19.19 -6.05
C ALA A 124 -10.03 -18.64 -5.29
N HIS A 125 -9.78 -17.82 -4.25
CA HIS A 125 -10.85 -17.18 -3.47
C HIS A 125 -11.77 -16.32 -4.33
N PHE A 126 -11.22 -15.43 -5.15
CA PHE A 126 -12.03 -14.55 -5.99
C PHE A 126 -12.69 -15.27 -7.17
N ARG A 127 -12.17 -16.42 -7.61
CA ARG A 127 -12.83 -17.28 -8.59
C ARG A 127 -14.06 -17.93 -7.96
N ALA A 128 -13.92 -18.58 -6.81
CA ALA A 128 -15.02 -19.22 -6.08
C ALA A 128 -16.14 -18.22 -5.76
N LYS A 129 -15.78 -17.00 -5.31
CA LYS A 129 -16.76 -15.94 -5.06
C LYS A 129 -17.57 -15.56 -6.29
N ARG A 130 -16.93 -15.48 -7.47
CA ARG A 130 -17.62 -15.18 -8.75
C ARG A 130 -18.53 -16.30 -9.19
N GLU A 131 -18.18 -17.55 -8.96
CA GLU A 131 -19.00 -18.71 -9.30
C GLU A 131 -20.24 -18.76 -8.42
N ASN A 132 -20.10 -18.48 -7.11
CA ASN A 132 -21.21 -18.44 -6.17
C ASN A 132 -22.19 -17.28 -6.43
N SER A 133 -21.71 -16.16 -7.00
CA SER A 133 -22.58 -15.01 -7.32
C SER A 133 -23.37 -15.16 -8.63
N LYS A 134 -23.16 -16.25 -9.37
CA LYS A 134 -23.91 -16.56 -10.61
C LYS A 134 -25.02 -17.58 -10.42
N LYS A 135 -25.10 -18.16 -9.22
CA LYS A 135 -26.20 -19.05 -8.80
C LYS A 135 -27.32 -18.26 -8.15
#